data_d823c73c55b2b6e479fa9a3b44ddf3af
#
_entry.id   d823c73c55b2b6e479fa9a3b44ddf3af
#
_cell.length_a   1.000
_cell.length_b   1.000
_cell.length_c   1.000
_cell.angle_alpha   90.00
_cell.angle_beta   90.00
_cell.angle_gamma   90.00
#
_symmetry.space_group_name_H-M   'P 1'
#
loop_
_entity.id
_entity.type
_entity.pdbx_description
1 polymer ?
#
loop_
_entity_poly.entity_id
_entity_poly.type
_entity_poly.pdbx_seq_one_letter_code
_entity_poly.pdbx_strand_id
1 'polypeptide(L)'
;MTTDVFVDGKFMGTVKDPADFAQKVVDERRMGKIPVSVNVLNDTLKGRVVIETSKGRSIRPLIVVKEGKPLLTDRHREQLRKNEITWSDLVKQGVIEYLDATEEEAAFIAIEKDDLTPEHTHLEVNPMDLVGLCTSMVPFGNYNQGVRMNQGSKNQKQALGLYIANYMVRTDMDVSVLHYPQFPLVASAMHHISDYDKHPSGQNLIVAIMSYQGYNMEDAIIINKGSIERGLARSTYFKPVTTEELRYSGGLIDEISIPDKDVKGYKSEHDYRFLEDDGIIYPEAVVDEGDVIIGKTSPPRFLSSADEYNLTQNQRRESSMALKHGEKGVVDFIFLTENAEGNKLVQARLREQRIPEIGDKFTSRHGQKG
;
A
#
# COMPACT_ATOMS: atom_id res chain seq x y z
N MET A 1 1.59 -6.30 -47.94
CA MET A 1 0.71 -5.37 -47.19
C MET A 1 1.63 -4.56 -46.26
N THR A 2 1.32 -3.31 -46.03
CA THR A 2 2.04 -2.50 -45.03
C THR A 2 1.30 -2.61 -43.72
N THR A 3 2.05 -2.70 -42.63
CA THR A 3 1.55 -2.79 -41.22
C THR A 3 1.73 -1.46 -40.54
N ASP A 4 0.74 -1.00 -39.81
CA ASP A 4 0.78 0.28 -39.10
C ASP A 4 1.66 0.20 -37.84
N VAL A 5 2.41 1.26 -37.57
CA VAL A 5 3.28 1.40 -36.42
C VAL A 5 2.75 2.48 -35.49
N PHE A 6 2.55 2.13 -34.23
CA PHE A 6 2.11 3.02 -33.18
C PHE A 6 3.20 3.16 -32.12
N VAL A 7 3.44 4.37 -31.62
CA VAL A 7 4.34 4.67 -30.50
C VAL A 7 3.53 5.39 -29.45
N ASP A 8 3.45 4.83 -28.25
CA ASP A 8 2.65 5.36 -27.13
C ASP A 8 1.21 5.72 -27.56
N GLY A 9 0.60 4.82 -28.35
CA GLY A 9 -0.75 4.98 -28.88
C GLY A 9 -0.91 5.95 -30.06
N LYS A 10 0.17 6.57 -30.54
CA LYS A 10 0.14 7.49 -31.71
C LYS A 10 0.61 6.79 -32.96
N PHE A 11 -0.13 6.93 -34.07
CA PHE A 11 0.29 6.45 -35.37
C PHE A 11 1.55 7.19 -35.84
N MET A 12 2.60 6.46 -36.17
CA MET A 12 3.88 7.01 -36.61
C MET A 12 4.23 6.69 -38.06
N GLY A 13 3.60 5.72 -38.64
CA GLY A 13 3.86 5.33 -40.03
C GLY A 13 3.55 3.87 -40.29
N THR A 14 4.07 3.35 -41.40
CA THR A 14 3.85 1.96 -41.85
C THR A 14 5.16 1.27 -42.14
N VAL A 15 5.20 -0.03 -41.91
CA VAL A 15 6.35 -0.92 -42.19
C VAL A 15 5.95 -2.07 -43.12
N LYS A 16 6.88 -2.52 -43.97
CA LYS A 16 6.62 -3.64 -44.89
C LYS A 16 6.82 -4.99 -44.24
N ASP A 17 7.82 -5.09 -43.37
CA ASP A 17 8.13 -6.29 -42.62
C ASP A 17 8.03 -6.00 -41.13
N PRO A 18 6.87 -6.29 -40.50
CA PRO A 18 6.66 -5.97 -39.07
C PRO A 18 7.48 -6.87 -38.14
N ALA A 19 7.81 -8.10 -38.55
CA ALA A 19 8.60 -9.02 -37.70
C ALA A 19 10.07 -8.58 -37.66
N ASP A 20 10.67 -8.28 -38.81
CA ASP A 20 12.04 -7.77 -38.88
C ASP A 20 12.18 -6.42 -38.16
N PHE A 21 11.18 -5.55 -38.30
CA PHE A 21 11.15 -4.26 -37.63
C PHE A 21 11.09 -4.40 -36.09
N ALA A 22 10.18 -5.23 -35.58
CA ALA A 22 10.08 -5.49 -34.14
C ALA A 22 11.38 -6.11 -33.59
N GLN A 23 11.97 -7.08 -34.32
CA GLN A 23 13.23 -7.69 -33.93
C GLN A 23 14.38 -6.68 -33.89
N LYS A 24 14.44 -5.73 -34.81
CA LYS A 24 15.43 -4.64 -34.79
C LYS A 24 15.32 -3.77 -33.54
N VAL A 25 14.09 -3.44 -33.12
CA VAL A 25 13.85 -2.68 -31.89
C VAL A 25 14.36 -3.47 -30.66
N VAL A 26 14.05 -4.77 -30.60
CA VAL A 26 14.58 -5.64 -29.53
C VAL A 26 16.10 -5.69 -29.52
N ASP A 27 16.71 -5.87 -30.71
CA ASP A 27 18.19 -5.93 -30.83
C ASP A 27 18.85 -4.60 -30.43
N GLU A 28 18.28 -3.47 -30.80
CA GLU A 28 18.76 -2.14 -30.38
C GLU A 28 18.65 -1.93 -28.87
N ARG A 29 17.58 -2.43 -28.25
CA ARG A 29 17.41 -2.44 -26.79
C ARG A 29 18.49 -3.30 -26.13
N ARG A 30 18.71 -4.53 -26.61
CA ARG A 30 19.75 -5.44 -26.12
C ARG A 30 21.17 -4.91 -26.29
N MET A 31 21.42 -4.11 -27.32
CA MET A 31 22.69 -3.41 -27.53
C MET A 31 22.82 -2.12 -26.70
N GLY A 32 21.80 -1.75 -25.94
CA GLY A 32 21.81 -0.51 -25.13
C GLY A 32 21.70 0.78 -25.95
N LYS A 33 21.30 0.71 -27.22
CA LYS A 33 21.11 1.90 -28.08
C LYS A 33 19.84 2.65 -27.74
N ILE A 34 18.83 1.97 -27.25
CA ILE A 34 17.59 2.52 -26.76
C ILE A 34 17.35 2.11 -25.29
N PRO A 35 16.53 2.84 -24.52
CA PRO A 35 16.27 2.53 -23.13
C PRO A 35 15.72 1.13 -22.93
N VAL A 36 16.12 0.47 -21.84
CA VAL A 36 15.69 -0.90 -21.49
C VAL A 36 14.19 -1.01 -21.21
N SER A 37 13.52 0.10 -20.98
CA SER A 37 12.07 0.17 -20.73
C SER A 37 11.24 0.30 -22.00
N VAL A 38 11.85 0.36 -23.18
CA VAL A 38 11.13 0.38 -24.47
C VAL A 38 10.74 -1.04 -24.82
N ASN A 39 9.44 -1.28 -24.99
CA ASN A 39 8.89 -2.58 -25.35
C ASN A 39 8.21 -2.53 -26.71
N VAL A 40 8.21 -3.63 -27.42
CA VAL A 40 7.63 -3.74 -28.77
C VAL A 40 6.80 -5.01 -28.93
N LEU A 41 5.60 -4.86 -29.46
CA LEU A 41 4.73 -5.96 -29.81
C LEU A 41 4.44 -5.93 -31.32
N ASN A 42 4.68 -7.03 -32.02
CA ASN A 42 4.13 -7.28 -33.34
C ASN A 42 2.77 -7.98 -33.19
N ASP A 43 1.70 -7.19 -33.11
CA ASP A 43 0.32 -7.67 -33.00
C ASP A 43 -0.18 -8.16 -34.37
N THR A 44 0.08 -9.41 -34.68
CA THR A 44 -0.31 -10.04 -35.94
C THR A 44 -1.82 -10.17 -36.09
N LEU A 45 -2.57 -10.26 -34.98
CA LEU A 45 -4.02 -10.35 -34.98
C LEU A 45 -4.67 -9.04 -35.40
N LYS A 46 -4.14 -7.92 -35.00
CA LYS A 46 -4.65 -6.58 -35.34
C LYS A 46 -3.90 -5.93 -36.49
N GLY A 47 -2.86 -6.60 -37.02
CA GLY A 47 -2.08 -6.09 -38.15
C GLY A 47 -1.35 -4.77 -37.84
N ARG A 48 -0.73 -4.66 -36.64
CA ARG A 48 -0.02 -3.46 -36.19
C ARG A 48 1.22 -3.80 -35.38
N VAL A 49 2.16 -2.88 -35.37
CA VAL A 49 3.30 -2.90 -34.43
C VAL A 49 3.08 -1.81 -33.40
N VAL A 50 3.18 -2.16 -32.13
CA VAL A 50 3.03 -1.24 -31.01
C VAL A 50 4.36 -1.11 -30.29
N ILE A 51 4.83 0.11 -30.08
CA ILE A 51 6.03 0.42 -29.29
C ILE A 51 5.60 1.28 -28.12
N GLU A 52 5.95 0.84 -26.94
CA GLU A 52 5.66 1.53 -25.68
C GLU A 52 6.95 2.08 -25.07
N THR A 53 7.01 3.40 -24.89
CA THR A 53 8.18 4.10 -24.34
C THR A 53 7.88 4.79 -23.01
N SER A 54 6.59 4.94 -22.68
CA SER A 54 6.14 5.65 -21.49
C SER A 54 6.69 5.05 -20.21
N LYS A 55 7.08 5.90 -19.27
CA LYS A 55 7.52 5.49 -17.92
C LYS A 55 6.29 5.20 -17.05
N GLY A 56 6.47 4.34 -16.03
CA GLY A 56 5.40 4.00 -15.08
C GLY A 56 4.61 2.74 -15.43
N ARG A 57 4.91 2.06 -16.55
CA ARG A 57 4.41 0.71 -16.82
C ARG A 57 5.10 -0.32 -15.92
N SER A 58 4.38 -1.36 -15.55
CA SER A 58 5.00 -2.52 -14.89
C SER A 58 5.82 -3.30 -15.91
N ILE A 59 7.10 -3.46 -15.63
CA ILE A 59 8.03 -4.28 -16.40
C ILE A 59 8.72 -5.26 -15.45
N ARG A 60 9.04 -6.46 -15.95
CA ARG A 60 9.73 -7.47 -15.14
C ARG A 60 10.94 -8.06 -15.86
N PRO A 61 11.99 -8.46 -15.12
CA PRO A 61 13.19 -9.02 -15.71
C PRO A 61 12.99 -10.48 -16.09
N LEU A 62 13.49 -10.85 -17.26
CA LEU A 62 13.51 -12.21 -17.76
C LEU A 62 14.90 -12.54 -18.32
N ILE A 63 15.29 -13.81 -18.25
CA ILE A 63 16.53 -14.31 -18.85
C ILE A 63 16.28 -14.59 -20.34
N VAL A 64 17.09 -14.00 -21.20
CA VAL A 64 17.00 -14.25 -22.65
C VAL A 64 17.47 -15.67 -22.99
N VAL A 65 16.70 -16.36 -23.79
CA VAL A 65 16.97 -17.71 -24.29
C VAL A 65 17.27 -17.66 -25.80
N LYS A 66 18.31 -18.37 -26.22
CA LYS A 66 18.64 -18.57 -27.63
C LYS A 66 18.82 -20.06 -27.92
N GLU A 67 18.07 -20.57 -28.89
CA GLU A 67 18.14 -21.98 -29.30
C GLU A 67 17.96 -22.96 -28.13
N GLY A 68 17.02 -22.66 -27.22
CA GLY A 68 16.74 -23.48 -26.04
C GLY A 68 17.79 -23.38 -24.92
N LYS A 69 18.74 -22.43 -25.00
CA LYS A 69 19.79 -22.23 -23.98
C LYS A 69 19.68 -20.84 -23.38
N PRO A 70 19.65 -20.70 -22.04
CA PRO A 70 19.65 -19.40 -21.39
C PRO A 70 21.01 -18.72 -21.55
N LEU A 71 21.01 -17.43 -21.82
CA LEU A 71 22.23 -16.63 -21.92
C LEU A 71 22.89 -16.41 -20.55
N LEU A 72 22.11 -16.53 -19.46
CA LEU A 72 22.64 -16.49 -18.10
C LEU A 72 23.34 -17.81 -17.77
N THR A 73 24.65 -17.78 -17.74
CA THR A 73 25.50 -18.93 -17.44
C THR A 73 25.92 -19.00 -15.98
N ASP A 74 26.41 -20.16 -15.52
CA ASP A 74 26.93 -20.32 -14.16
C ASP A 74 28.15 -19.41 -13.91
N ARG A 75 28.92 -19.09 -14.94
CA ARG A 75 29.98 -18.08 -14.87
C ARG A 75 29.45 -16.70 -14.48
N HIS A 76 28.38 -16.26 -15.09
CA HIS A 76 27.74 -14.97 -14.73
C HIS A 76 27.26 -14.97 -13.26
N ARG A 77 26.70 -16.10 -12.80
CA ARG A 77 26.28 -16.27 -11.39
C ARG A 77 27.43 -16.18 -10.41
N GLU A 78 28.58 -16.81 -10.74
CA GLU A 78 29.78 -16.72 -9.93
C GLU A 78 30.34 -15.29 -9.90
N GLN A 79 30.40 -14.61 -11.03
CA GLN A 79 30.84 -13.22 -11.13
C GLN A 79 29.95 -12.27 -10.33
N LEU A 80 28.62 -12.46 -10.35
CA LEU A 80 27.70 -11.73 -9.51
C LEU A 80 27.97 -11.96 -8.01
N ARG A 81 28.18 -13.22 -7.59
CA ARG A 81 28.51 -13.57 -6.19
C ARG A 81 29.80 -12.93 -5.71
N LYS A 82 30.78 -12.79 -6.61
CA LYS A 82 32.08 -12.16 -6.33
C LYS A 82 32.05 -10.63 -6.47
N ASN A 83 30.89 -10.04 -6.85
CA ASN A 83 30.74 -8.63 -7.19
C ASN A 83 31.67 -8.14 -8.31
N GLU A 84 32.08 -9.02 -9.22
CA GLU A 84 32.88 -8.69 -10.40
C GLU A 84 32.04 -8.04 -11.50
N ILE A 85 30.74 -8.36 -11.57
CA ILE A 85 29.75 -7.76 -12.45
C ILE A 85 28.50 -7.40 -11.64
N THR A 86 27.72 -6.45 -12.15
CA THR A 86 26.46 -6.03 -11.56
C THR A 86 25.27 -6.55 -12.37
N TRP A 87 24.08 -6.48 -11.80
CA TRP A 87 22.83 -6.74 -12.52
C TRP A 87 22.69 -5.86 -13.77
N SER A 88 23.06 -4.58 -13.65
CA SER A 88 23.03 -3.63 -14.78
C SER A 88 23.96 -4.04 -15.93
N ASP A 89 25.07 -4.72 -15.63
CA ASP A 89 25.98 -5.20 -16.68
C ASP A 89 25.37 -6.38 -17.44
N LEU A 90 24.64 -7.27 -16.77
CA LEU A 90 23.88 -8.34 -17.43
C LEU A 90 22.79 -7.79 -18.36
N VAL A 91 22.12 -6.73 -17.94
CA VAL A 91 21.12 -6.04 -18.77
C VAL A 91 21.78 -5.40 -20.00
N LYS A 92 22.91 -4.71 -19.84
CA LYS A 92 23.68 -4.13 -20.96
C LYS A 92 24.23 -5.18 -21.94
N GLN A 93 24.52 -6.37 -21.44
CA GLN A 93 24.99 -7.50 -22.28
C GLN A 93 23.83 -8.23 -22.98
N GLY A 94 22.58 -7.83 -22.75
CA GLY A 94 21.40 -8.49 -23.30
C GLY A 94 21.15 -9.90 -22.77
N VAL A 95 21.71 -10.22 -21.59
CA VAL A 95 21.47 -11.48 -20.88
C VAL A 95 20.16 -11.45 -20.13
N ILE A 96 19.85 -10.29 -19.56
CA ILE A 96 18.58 -9.99 -18.89
C ILE A 96 17.86 -8.91 -19.69
N GLU A 97 16.58 -9.08 -19.87
CA GLU A 97 15.71 -8.16 -20.58
C GLU A 97 14.47 -7.83 -19.74
N TYR A 98 13.97 -6.61 -19.84
CA TYR A 98 12.76 -6.18 -19.14
C TYR A 98 11.61 -6.15 -20.12
N LEU A 99 10.59 -6.97 -19.89
CA LEU A 99 9.37 -7.00 -20.68
C LEU A 99 8.20 -6.39 -19.91
N ASP A 100 7.32 -5.68 -20.63
CA ASP A 100 6.02 -5.30 -20.11
C ASP A 100 4.96 -6.37 -20.46
N ALA A 101 3.76 -6.23 -19.92
CA ALA A 101 2.68 -7.17 -20.14
C ALA A 101 2.31 -7.31 -21.66
N THR A 102 2.50 -6.24 -22.43
CA THR A 102 2.16 -6.23 -23.86
C THR A 102 3.16 -7.07 -24.67
N GLU A 103 4.47 -6.91 -24.42
CA GLU A 103 5.50 -7.71 -25.09
C GLU A 103 5.50 -9.17 -24.61
N GLU A 104 5.16 -9.42 -23.33
CA GLU A 104 5.03 -10.77 -22.79
C GLU A 104 3.96 -11.60 -23.50
N GLU A 105 2.91 -11.00 -24.05
CA GLU A 105 1.89 -11.72 -24.85
C GLU A 105 2.50 -12.40 -26.08
N ALA A 106 3.60 -11.88 -26.62
CA ALA A 106 4.30 -12.45 -27.77
C ALA A 106 5.52 -13.29 -27.35
N ALA A 107 5.87 -13.33 -26.08
CA ALA A 107 7.01 -14.09 -25.57
C ALA A 107 6.59 -15.52 -25.18
N PHE A 108 7.47 -16.50 -25.45
CA PHE A 108 7.29 -17.85 -24.97
C PHE A 108 8.28 -18.09 -23.82
N ILE A 109 7.76 -18.10 -22.59
CA ILE A 109 8.56 -18.05 -21.36
C ILE A 109 8.53 -19.40 -20.67
N ALA A 110 9.71 -20.02 -20.43
CA ALA A 110 9.83 -21.19 -19.60
C ALA A 110 9.87 -20.80 -18.11
N ILE A 111 9.27 -21.62 -17.26
CA ILE A 111 9.28 -21.41 -15.81
C ILE A 111 10.59 -21.96 -15.20
N GLU A 112 10.97 -23.17 -15.57
CA GLU A 112 12.16 -23.85 -15.10
C GLU A 112 13.13 -24.13 -16.25
N LYS A 113 14.41 -24.30 -15.90
CA LYS A 113 15.46 -24.55 -16.90
C LYS A 113 15.24 -25.89 -17.63
N ASP A 114 14.63 -26.85 -16.96
CA ASP A 114 14.40 -28.20 -17.51
C ASP A 114 13.23 -28.22 -18.52
N ASP A 115 12.38 -27.19 -18.49
CA ASP A 115 11.26 -27.03 -19.44
C ASP A 115 11.68 -26.39 -20.78
N LEU A 116 12.94 -25.97 -20.91
CA LEU A 116 13.40 -25.23 -22.09
C LEU A 116 13.36 -26.07 -23.35
N THR A 117 12.70 -25.51 -24.36
CA THR A 117 12.70 -25.99 -25.75
C THR A 117 13.30 -24.93 -26.69
N PRO A 118 13.67 -25.29 -27.94
CA PRO A 118 14.18 -24.31 -28.90
C PRO A 118 13.20 -23.17 -29.23
N GLU A 119 11.92 -23.34 -28.95
CA GLU A 119 10.86 -22.33 -29.21
C GLU A 119 10.79 -21.26 -28.12
N HIS A 120 11.31 -21.55 -26.93
CA HIS A 120 11.29 -20.58 -25.84
C HIS A 120 12.18 -19.38 -26.13
N THR A 121 11.64 -18.20 -25.89
CA THR A 121 12.32 -16.90 -26.06
C THR A 121 12.97 -16.42 -24.78
N HIS A 122 12.37 -16.76 -23.64
CA HIS A 122 12.79 -16.32 -22.31
C HIS A 122 12.65 -17.44 -21.27
N LEU A 123 13.33 -17.23 -20.15
CA LEU A 123 13.25 -18.07 -18.96
C LEU A 123 13.03 -17.18 -17.75
N GLU A 124 12.20 -17.61 -16.83
CA GLU A 124 12.02 -16.92 -15.54
C GLU A 124 13.32 -16.83 -14.76
N VAL A 125 13.55 -15.68 -14.11
CA VAL A 125 14.71 -15.53 -13.21
C VAL A 125 14.55 -16.45 -12.00
N ASN A 126 13.35 -16.47 -11.45
CA ASN A 126 12.93 -17.38 -10.37
C ASN A 126 11.44 -17.66 -10.50
N PRO A 127 10.99 -18.93 -10.44
CA PRO A 127 9.56 -19.26 -10.48
C PRO A 127 8.69 -18.51 -9.44
N MET A 128 9.28 -18.11 -8.31
CA MET A 128 8.60 -17.35 -7.28
C MET A 128 8.21 -15.92 -7.72
N ASP A 129 8.86 -15.37 -8.73
CA ASP A 129 8.57 -14.03 -9.25
C ASP A 129 7.18 -13.93 -9.90
N LEU A 130 6.66 -15.07 -10.40
CA LEU A 130 5.33 -15.16 -11.00
C LEU A 130 4.19 -14.82 -10.05
N VAL A 131 4.34 -15.16 -8.77
CA VAL A 131 3.27 -15.03 -7.78
C VAL A 131 3.32 -13.73 -6.97
N GLY A 132 4.33 -12.92 -7.20
CA GLY A 132 4.54 -11.64 -6.50
C GLY A 132 5.05 -11.81 -5.06
N LEU A 133 5.46 -10.69 -4.46
CA LEU A 133 6.18 -10.67 -3.19
C LEU A 133 5.37 -11.30 -2.03
N CYS A 134 4.12 -10.90 -1.85
CA CYS A 134 3.32 -11.39 -0.72
C CYS A 134 3.08 -12.90 -0.80
N THR A 135 2.78 -13.41 -1.98
CA THR A 135 2.52 -14.85 -2.18
C THR A 135 3.81 -15.67 -2.08
N SER A 136 4.95 -15.12 -2.52
CA SER A 136 6.24 -15.79 -2.43
C SER A 136 6.75 -15.94 -0.98
N MET A 137 6.22 -15.17 -0.05
CA MET A 137 6.49 -15.35 1.39
C MET A 137 5.69 -16.47 2.04
N VAL A 138 4.70 -17.04 1.36
CA VAL A 138 3.93 -18.19 1.87
C VAL A 138 4.78 -19.45 1.74
N PRO A 139 5.08 -20.18 2.85
CA PRO A 139 5.85 -21.40 2.77
C PRO A 139 5.04 -22.49 2.06
N PHE A 140 5.70 -23.29 1.21
CA PHE A 140 5.09 -24.38 0.44
C PHE A 140 3.84 -23.93 -0.35
N GLY A 141 3.89 -22.75 -0.96
CA GLY A 141 2.77 -22.17 -1.70
C GLY A 141 2.23 -23.07 -2.82
N ASN A 142 3.11 -23.82 -3.49
CA ASN A 142 2.76 -24.76 -4.55
C ASN A 142 1.84 -25.92 -4.10
N TYR A 143 1.73 -26.20 -2.81
CA TYR A 143 0.81 -27.18 -2.25
C TYR A 143 -0.57 -26.62 -1.88
N ASN A 144 -0.75 -25.31 -2.03
CA ASN A 144 -2.01 -24.65 -1.71
C ASN A 144 -2.86 -24.44 -2.98
N GLN A 145 -4.16 -24.45 -2.79
CA GLN A 145 -5.10 -24.09 -3.85
C GLN A 145 -4.90 -22.60 -4.24
N GLY A 146 -4.93 -22.27 -5.54
CA GLY A 146 -4.69 -20.92 -6.06
C GLY A 146 -5.58 -19.84 -5.43
N VAL A 147 -6.87 -20.14 -5.19
CA VAL A 147 -7.81 -19.22 -4.52
C VAL A 147 -7.35 -18.89 -3.09
N ARG A 148 -6.83 -19.87 -2.36
CA ARG A 148 -6.29 -19.67 -0.99
C ARG A 148 -5.01 -18.85 -1.01
N MET A 149 -4.16 -18.99 -2.02
CA MET A 149 -2.98 -18.16 -2.21
C MET A 149 -3.36 -16.70 -2.45
N ASN A 150 -4.34 -16.43 -3.29
CA ASN A 150 -4.87 -15.08 -3.50
C ASN A 150 -5.44 -14.49 -2.21
N GLN A 151 -6.18 -15.28 -1.44
CA GLN A 151 -6.72 -14.86 -0.16
C GLN A 151 -5.60 -14.57 0.85
N GLY A 152 -4.58 -15.41 0.94
CA GLY A 152 -3.41 -15.23 1.80
C GLY A 152 -2.65 -13.95 1.48
N SER A 153 -2.41 -13.67 0.19
CA SER A 153 -1.78 -12.43 -0.27
C SER A 153 -2.59 -11.19 0.14
N LYS A 154 -3.92 -11.22 0.03
CA LYS A 154 -4.79 -10.13 0.46
C LYS A 154 -4.74 -9.93 1.98
N ASN A 155 -4.81 -11.00 2.74
CA ASN A 155 -4.76 -10.95 4.20
C ASN A 155 -3.43 -10.39 4.70
N GLN A 156 -2.31 -10.75 4.08
CA GLN A 156 -0.99 -10.26 4.45
C GLN A 156 -0.86 -8.74 4.30
N LYS A 157 -1.44 -8.16 3.25
CA LYS A 157 -1.46 -6.71 3.04
C LYS A 157 -2.30 -5.95 4.08
N GLN A 158 -3.17 -6.63 4.79
CA GLN A 158 -4.06 -6.08 5.82
C GLN A 158 -3.64 -6.50 7.25
N ALA A 159 -2.55 -7.23 7.37
CA ALA A 159 -2.08 -7.72 8.67
C ALA A 159 -1.48 -6.60 9.52
N LEU A 160 -1.65 -6.72 10.84
CA LEU A 160 -1.01 -5.82 11.79
C LEU A 160 0.47 -6.14 11.92
N GLY A 161 1.28 -5.10 11.92
CA GLY A 161 2.73 -5.18 12.06
C GLY A 161 3.34 -3.81 12.31
N LEU A 162 4.60 -3.63 11.95
CA LEU A 162 5.26 -2.33 11.87
C LEU A 162 5.27 -1.91 10.39
N TYR A 163 4.31 -1.08 9.99
CA TYR A 163 4.11 -0.73 8.58
C TYR A 163 5.14 0.27 8.01
N ILE A 164 5.74 1.11 8.89
CA ILE A 164 6.78 2.07 8.54
C ILE A 164 7.61 2.45 9.76
N ALA A 165 8.88 2.76 9.57
CA ALA A 165 9.81 3.06 10.67
C ALA A 165 9.48 4.40 11.37
N ASN A 166 8.99 5.40 10.64
CA ASN A 166 8.67 6.73 11.17
C ASN A 166 7.20 6.92 11.58
N TYR A 167 6.49 5.84 11.93
CA TYR A 167 5.08 5.91 12.32
C TYR A 167 4.79 6.86 13.49
N MET A 168 5.77 7.07 14.37
CA MET A 168 5.62 7.93 15.53
C MET A 168 5.31 9.40 15.19
N VAL A 169 5.76 9.86 14.02
CA VAL A 169 5.59 11.26 13.58
C VAL A 169 4.59 11.41 12.42
N ARG A 170 3.97 10.32 11.99
CA ARG A 170 2.99 10.37 10.88
C ARG A 170 1.58 10.61 11.37
N THR A 171 0.84 11.41 10.60
CA THR A 171 -0.56 11.78 10.85
C THR A 171 -1.43 11.66 9.59
N ASP A 172 -0.97 10.95 8.60
CA ASP A 172 -1.58 10.88 7.26
C ASP A 172 -2.73 9.87 7.15
N MET A 173 -2.80 8.90 8.03
CA MET A 173 -3.84 7.86 8.01
C MET A 173 -4.07 7.21 9.36
N ASP A 174 -5.22 6.54 9.48
CA ASP A 174 -5.52 5.62 10.59
C ASP A 174 -4.66 4.38 10.46
N VAL A 175 -3.92 4.03 11.52
CA VAL A 175 -3.03 2.88 11.51
C VAL A 175 -3.05 2.12 12.81
N SER A 176 -2.77 0.81 12.73
CA SER A 176 -2.53 -0.03 13.89
C SER A 176 -1.13 -0.59 13.86
N VAL A 177 -0.44 -0.54 14.98
CA VAL A 177 0.90 -1.08 15.15
C VAL A 177 0.84 -2.25 16.13
N LEU A 178 1.28 -3.43 15.68
CA LEU A 178 1.32 -4.64 16.51
C LEU A 178 2.42 -4.52 17.57
N HIS A 179 2.06 -4.82 18.82
CA HIS A 179 3.06 -5.00 19.87
C HIS A 179 3.69 -6.39 19.73
N TYR A 180 5.01 -6.46 19.90
CA TYR A 180 5.78 -7.71 19.88
C TYR A 180 5.56 -8.57 18.61
N PRO A 181 5.72 -7.99 17.39
CA PRO A 181 5.70 -8.80 16.18
C PRO A 181 6.82 -9.84 16.23
N GLN A 182 6.57 -11.03 15.69
CA GLN A 182 7.52 -12.13 15.73
C GLN A 182 7.85 -12.58 14.30
N PHE A 183 9.11 -12.91 14.08
CA PHE A 183 9.53 -13.57 12.86
C PHE A 183 8.90 -14.99 12.79
N PRO A 184 8.34 -15.39 11.65
CA PRO A 184 7.69 -16.69 11.54
C PRO A 184 8.71 -17.84 11.66
N LEU A 185 8.35 -18.89 12.38
CA LEU A 185 9.21 -20.08 12.55
C LEU A 185 9.56 -20.76 11.21
N VAL A 186 8.65 -20.71 10.26
CA VAL A 186 8.88 -21.20 8.90
C VAL A 186 8.82 -20.02 7.93
N ALA A 187 9.90 -19.77 7.22
CA ALA A 187 10.05 -18.66 6.31
C ALA A 187 10.52 -19.13 4.93
N SER A 188 10.10 -18.44 3.88
CA SER A 188 10.68 -18.60 2.55
C SER A 188 11.94 -17.72 2.42
N ALA A 189 12.75 -17.97 1.39
CA ALA A 189 13.91 -17.14 1.07
C ALA A 189 13.54 -15.65 0.87
N MET A 190 12.31 -15.39 0.40
CA MET A 190 11.82 -14.03 0.14
C MET A 190 11.67 -13.18 1.41
N HIS A 191 11.47 -13.77 2.59
CA HIS A 191 11.47 -13.03 3.84
C HIS A 191 12.80 -12.32 4.08
N HIS A 192 13.93 -13.01 3.79
CA HIS A 192 15.27 -12.46 3.96
C HIS A 192 15.66 -11.51 2.83
N ILE A 193 15.31 -11.85 1.58
CA ILE A 193 15.63 -11.03 0.40
C ILE A 193 14.92 -9.68 0.45
N SER A 194 13.68 -9.66 0.94
CA SER A 194 12.88 -8.43 1.06
C SER A 194 13.09 -7.66 2.37
N ASP A 195 13.97 -8.14 3.25
CA ASP A 195 14.16 -7.61 4.61
C ASP A 195 12.87 -7.60 5.47
N TYR A 196 11.86 -8.40 5.10
CA TYR A 196 10.60 -8.49 5.83
C TYR A 196 10.77 -9.09 7.24
N ASP A 197 11.85 -9.81 7.46
CA ASP A 197 12.27 -10.33 8.77
C ASP A 197 12.58 -9.22 9.78
N LYS A 198 12.92 -8.02 9.34
CA LYS A 198 13.20 -6.87 10.21
C LYS A 198 11.95 -6.20 10.77
N HIS A 199 10.80 -6.38 10.13
CA HIS A 199 9.51 -5.78 10.52
C HIS A 199 8.34 -6.73 10.21
N PRO A 200 8.30 -7.90 10.87
CA PRO A 200 7.27 -8.89 10.62
C PRO A 200 5.88 -8.39 11.01
N SER A 201 4.85 -8.97 10.41
CA SER A 201 3.45 -8.67 10.70
C SER A 201 2.71 -9.91 11.17
N GLY A 202 2.83 -10.21 12.45
CA GLY A 202 2.16 -11.34 13.07
C GLY A 202 2.93 -11.90 14.25
N GLN A 203 2.40 -13.00 14.79
CA GLN A 203 2.96 -13.71 15.92
C GLN A 203 2.83 -15.21 15.70
N ASN A 204 3.74 -15.98 16.30
CA ASN A 204 3.69 -17.43 16.26
C ASN A 204 2.72 -17.95 17.34
N LEU A 205 1.83 -18.85 16.97
CA LEU A 205 0.82 -19.43 17.82
C LEU A 205 1.00 -20.93 17.94
N ILE A 206 0.71 -21.48 19.12
CA ILE A 206 0.49 -22.91 19.30
C ILE A 206 -0.97 -23.18 18.97
N VAL A 207 -1.23 -24.00 17.95
CA VAL A 207 -2.57 -24.26 17.45
C VAL A 207 -2.94 -25.71 17.71
N ALA A 208 -4.07 -25.94 18.37
CA ALA A 208 -4.72 -27.24 18.46
C ALA A 208 -5.85 -27.34 17.42
N ILE A 209 -5.74 -28.30 16.50
CA ILE A 209 -6.79 -28.56 15.50
C ILE A 209 -7.75 -29.59 16.09
N MET A 210 -8.85 -29.12 16.68
CA MET A 210 -9.84 -29.94 17.33
C MET A 210 -11.22 -29.26 17.36
N SER A 211 -12.26 -30.02 17.50
CA SER A 211 -13.56 -29.46 17.85
C SER A 211 -13.62 -29.20 19.36
N TYR A 212 -14.10 -28.04 19.76
CA TYR A 212 -14.25 -27.65 21.16
C TYR A 212 -15.71 -27.29 21.46
N GLN A 213 -16.51 -28.28 21.77
CA GLN A 213 -17.95 -28.14 22.13
C GLN A 213 -18.77 -27.32 21.11
N GLY A 214 -18.34 -27.26 19.86
CA GLY A 214 -18.98 -26.48 18.81
C GLY A 214 -18.71 -24.99 18.78
N TYR A 215 -17.99 -24.44 19.75
CA TYR A 215 -17.70 -22.98 19.80
C TYR A 215 -16.72 -22.50 18.72
N ASN A 216 -16.05 -23.40 18.03
CA ASN A 216 -15.14 -23.12 16.94
C ASN A 216 -15.66 -23.61 15.56
N MET A 217 -16.97 -23.71 15.40
CA MET A 217 -17.59 -24.07 14.11
C MET A 217 -17.59 -22.88 13.16
N GLU A 218 -17.68 -23.17 11.85
CA GLU A 218 -17.85 -22.16 10.79
C GLU A 218 -16.83 -21.02 10.83
N ASP A 219 -15.55 -21.38 10.84
CA ASP A 219 -14.41 -20.44 10.91
C ASP A 219 -14.23 -19.70 12.24
N ALA A 220 -14.94 -20.09 13.30
CA ALA A 220 -14.70 -19.51 14.61
C ALA A 220 -13.39 -20.03 15.23
N ILE A 221 -12.73 -19.18 16.00
CA ILE A 221 -11.45 -19.47 16.67
C ILE A 221 -11.60 -19.23 18.17
N ILE A 222 -11.10 -20.15 18.98
CA ILE A 222 -11.02 -20.00 20.44
C ILE A 222 -9.58 -19.66 20.80
N ILE A 223 -9.38 -18.55 21.50
CA ILE A 223 -8.07 -18.08 21.92
C ILE A 223 -7.97 -18.17 23.45
N ASN A 224 -6.81 -18.59 23.93
CA ASN A 224 -6.53 -18.64 25.36
C ASN A 224 -6.50 -17.25 25.98
N LYS A 225 -7.40 -16.96 26.93
CA LYS A 225 -7.52 -15.67 27.61
C LYS A 225 -6.24 -15.26 28.31
N GLY A 226 -5.56 -16.17 29.01
CA GLY A 226 -4.29 -15.87 29.67
C GLY A 226 -3.17 -15.49 28.69
N SER A 227 -3.22 -15.93 27.45
CA SER A 227 -2.28 -15.47 26.41
C SER A 227 -2.60 -14.04 25.97
N ILE A 228 -3.87 -13.67 25.82
CA ILE A 228 -4.31 -12.29 25.55
C ILE A 228 -3.89 -11.35 26.67
N GLU A 229 -4.11 -11.75 27.92
CA GLU A 229 -3.72 -10.97 29.09
C GLU A 229 -2.19 -10.73 29.15
N ARG A 230 -1.40 -11.69 28.66
CA ARG A 230 0.07 -11.55 28.53
C ARG A 230 0.53 -10.74 27.29
N GLY A 231 -0.38 -10.27 26.45
CA GLY A 231 -0.07 -9.39 25.35
C GLY A 231 -0.15 -9.99 23.95
N LEU A 232 -0.72 -11.19 23.80
CA LEU A 232 -0.96 -11.77 22.47
C LEU A 232 -1.81 -10.82 21.63
N ALA A 233 -1.36 -10.54 20.40
CA ALA A 233 -2.02 -9.71 19.39
C ALA A 233 -2.44 -8.30 19.88
N ARG A 234 -1.83 -7.81 20.95
CA ARG A 234 -2.03 -6.44 21.43
C ARG A 234 -1.48 -5.45 20.43
N SER A 235 -2.21 -4.36 20.19
CA SER A 235 -1.81 -3.33 19.25
C SER A 235 -2.12 -1.92 19.77
N THR A 236 -1.47 -0.92 19.20
CA THR A 236 -1.84 0.49 19.39
C THR A 236 -2.46 1.00 18.09
N TYR A 237 -3.64 1.55 18.19
CA TYR A 237 -4.33 2.21 17.10
C TYR A 237 -4.09 3.72 17.18
N PHE A 238 -3.63 4.30 16.09
CA PHE A 238 -3.43 5.73 15.94
C PHE A 238 -4.48 6.29 14.97
N LYS A 239 -5.15 7.35 15.39
CA LYS A 239 -6.17 8.04 14.60
C LYS A 239 -5.85 9.53 14.52
N PRO A 240 -5.59 10.07 13.32
CA PRO A 240 -5.50 11.52 13.14
C PRO A 240 -6.90 12.15 13.08
N VAL A 241 -7.06 13.26 13.75
CA VAL A 241 -8.20 14.17 13.64
C VAL A 241 -7.65 15.47 13.05
N THR A 242 -8.13 15.82 11.86
CA THR A 242 -7.59 16.95 11.09
C THR A 242 -8.69 17.95 10.76
N THR A 243 -8.38 19.23 10.91
CA THR A 243 -9.25 20.33 10.45
C THR A 243 -8.40 21.50 9.97
N GLU A 244 -8.99 22.34 9.13
CA GLU A 244 -8.36 23.56 8.64
C GLU A 244 -9.31 24.75 8.71
N GLU A 245 -8.77 25.96 8.78
CA GLU A 245 -9.52 27.20 8.69
C GLU A 245 -9.74 27.56 7.22
N LEU A 246 -10.87 27.14 6.67
CA LEU A 246 -11.21 27.43 5.28
C LEU A 246 -11.54 28.92 5.09
N ARG A 247 -11.12 29.46 3.97
CA ARG A 247 -11.47 30.82 3.52
C ARG A 247 -12.57 30.73 2.48
N TYR A 248 -13.59 31.57 2.68
CA TYR A 248 -14.75 31.65 1.80
C TYR A 248 -14.79 32.97 1.04
N SER A 249 -15.61 33.04 0.01
CA SER A 249 -15.91 34.30 -0.69
C SER A 249 -16.45 35.37 0.28
N GLY A 250 -16.12 36.64 0.02
CA GLY A 250 -16.52 37.74 0.91
C GLY A 250 -15.62 37.94 2.14
N GLY A 251 -14.44 37.25 2.20
CA GLY A 251 -13.48 37.42 3.30
C GLY A 251 -13.86 36.66 4.56
N LEU A 252 -14.87 35.80 4.50
CA LEU A 252 -15.29 34.96 5.60
C LEU A 252 -14.31 33.81 5.79
N ILE A 253 -14.03 33.47 7.05
CA ILE A 253 -13.12 32.39 7.42
C ILE A 253 -13.73 31.52 8.51
N ASP A 254 -13.37 30.24 8.52
CA ASP A 254 -13.51 29.39 9.69
C ASP A 254 -12.62 29.91 10.81
N GLU A 255 -13.00 29.67 12.04
CA GLU A 255 -12.24 30.08 13.21
C GLU A 255 -12.07 28.91 14.15
N ILE A 256 -10.81 28.58 14.47
CA ILE A 256 -10.47 27.56 15.45
C ILE A 256 -10.38 28.25 16.81
N SER A 257 -11.39 28.01 17.63
CA SER A 257 -11.58 28.58 18.97
C SER A 257 -12.59 27.75 19.74
N ILE A 258 -12.73 27.98 21.03
CA ILE A 258 -13.85 27.44 21.81
C ILE A 258 -15.12 28.16 21.36
N PRO A 259 -16.15 27.45 20.85
CA PRO A 259 -17.42 28.09 20.45
C PRO A 259 -18.12 28.76 21.61
N ASP A 260 -18.64 29.99 21.41
CA ASP A 260 -19.50 30.66 22.40
C ASP A 260 -20.85 29.95 22.52
N LYS A 261 -21.49 30.08 23.71
CA LYS A 261 -22.77 29.44 24.00
C LYS A 261 -23.91 29.83 23.03
N ASP A 262 -23.78 30.98 22.41
CA ASP A 262 -24.76 31.54 21.49
C ASP A 262 -24.62 31.06 20.05
N VAL A 263 -23.58 30.32 19.75
CA VAL A 263 -23.31 29.78 18.42
C VAL A 263 -24.35 28.69 18.09
N LYS A 264 -24.91 28.76 16.88
CA LYS A 264 -25.90 27.78 16.43
C LYS A 264 -25.30 26.35 16.38
N GLY A 265 -25.90 25.45 17.16
CA GLY A 265 -25.45 24.06 17.24
C GLY A 265 -24.41 23.82 18.34
N TYR A 266 -24.24 24.81 19.26
CA TYR A 266 -23.41 24.63 20.44
C TYR A 266 -23.77 23.33 21.16
N LYS A 267 -22.74 22.55 21.51
CA LYS A 267 -22.86 21.30 22.26
C LYS A 267 -22.99 21.61 23.76
N SER A 268 -22.66 20.67 24.61
CA SER A 268 -22.63 20.95 26.04
C SER A 268 -21.26 21.53 26.44
N GLU A 269 -21.22 22.33 27.50
CA GLU A 269 -19.98 22.86 28.07
C GLU A 269 -19.00 21.74 28.47
N HIS A 270 -19.55 20.59 28.85
CA HIS A 270 -18.80 19.40 29.16
C HIS A 270 -18.01 18.85 27.95
N ASP A 271 -18.53 18.96 26.74
CA ASP A 271 -17.89 18.42 25.54
C ASP A 271 -16.62 19.19 25.16
N TYR A 272 -16.51 20.45 25.58
CA TYR A 272 -15.35 21.32 25.33
C TYR A 272 -14.35 21.38 26.48
N ARG A 273 -14.53 20.60 27.56
CA ARG A 273 -13.75 20.68 28.81
C ARG A 273 -12.25 20.49 28.67
N PHE A 274 -11.79 19.85 27.60
CA PHE A 274 -10.38 19.55 27.36
C PHE A 274 -9.70 20.54 26.41
N LEU A 275 -10.43 21.52 25.89
CA LEU A 275 -9.87 22.55 25.01
C LEU A 275 -9.16 23.62 25.81
N GLU A 276 -7.99 24.03 25.31
CA GLU A 276 -7.28 25.23 25.79
C GLU A 276 -7.87 26.50 25.14
N ASP A 277 -7.42 27.68 25.57
CA ASP A 277 -7.92 28.99 25.12
C ASP A 277 -7.84 29.17 23.58
N ASP A 278 -6.94 28.44 22.91
CA ASP A 278 -6.79 28.44 21.46
C ASP A 278 -7.78 27.51 20.72
N GLY A 279 -8.67 26.88 21.47
CA GLY A 279 -9.68 25.95 20.93
C GLY A 279 -9.12 24.55 20.57
N ILE A 280 -7.92 24.21 21.02
CA ILE A 280 -7.27 22.93 20.73
C ILE A 280 -7.11 22.14 22.03
N ILE A 281 -7.28 20.83 21.95
CA ILE A 281 -7.10 19.94 23.10
C ILE A 281 -5.63 19.85 23.51
N TYR A 282 -5.35 19.68 24.81
CA TYR A 282 -3.99 19.48 25.29
C TYR A 282 -3.52 18.02 25.11
N PRO A 283 -2.20 17.78 24.92
CA PRO A 283 -1.63 16.43 24.86
C PRO A 283 -1.87 15.65 26.15
N GLU A 284 -1.94 14.30 26.04
CA GLU A 284 -2.20 13.36 27.13
C GLU A 284 -3.62 13.45 27.73
N ALA A 285 -4.52 14.23 27.18
CA ALA A 285 -5.93 14.20 27.57
C ALA A 285 -6.55 12.84 27.24
N VAL A 286 -7.26 12.26 28.21
CA VAL A 286 -8.02 11.01 28.02
C VAL A 286 -9.42 11.40 27.57
N VAL A 287 -9.79 10.98 26.36
CA VAL A 287 -11.02 11.41 25.68
C VAL A 287 -11.92 10.23 25.37
N ASP A 288 -13.20 10.48 25.47
CA ASP A 288 -14.26 9.53 25.17
C ASP A 288 -15.21 10.07 24.09
N GLU A 289 -16.21 9.28 23.74
CA GLU A 289 -17.26 9.63 22.80
C GLU A 289 -17.89 10.99 23.10
N GLY A 290 -17.98 11.83 22.06
CA GLY A 290 -18.60 13.16 22.15
C GLY A 290 -17.64 14.28 22.52
N ASP A 291 -16.48 13.98 23.13
CA ASP A 291 -15.48 14.99 23.48
C ASP A 291 -14.96 15.69 22.23
N VAL A 292 -14.83 17.02 22.32
CA VAL A 292 -14.30 17.85 21.25
C VAL A 292 -12.79 17.89 21.31
N ILE A 293 -12.17 17.55 20.18
CA ILE A 293 -10.71 17.55 20.02
C ILE A 293 -10.20 18.89 19.49
N ILE A 294 -10.94 19.50 18.56
CA ILE A 294 -10.60 20.79 17.98
C ILE A 294 -11.90 21.59 17.87
N GLY A 295 -11.99 22.68 18.63
CA GLY A 295 -13.11 23.61 18.59
C GLY A 295 -13.05 24.45 17.32
N LYS A 296 -14.16 24.55 16.60
CA LYS A 296 -14.23 25.32 15.36
C LYS A 296 -15.62 25.86 15.13
N THR A 297 -15.66 27.08 14.64
CA THR A 297 -16.89 27.72 14.15
C THR A 297 -16.75 28.10 12.69
N SER A 298 -17.82 27.95 11.93
CA SER A 298 -17.87 28.29 10.50
C SER A 298 -18.96 29.35 10.24
N PRO A 299 -18.76 30.20 9.23
CA PRO A 299 -19.82 31.13 8.82
C PRO A 299 -21.06 30.37 8.31
N PRO A 300 -22.27 31.00 8.32
CA PRO A 300 -23.46 30.37 7.80
C PRO A 300 -23.32 30.08 6.30
N ARG A 301 -23.99 29.03 5.82
CA ARG A 301 -23.89 28.60 4.40
C ARG A 301 -24.52 29.57 3.42
N PHE A 302 -25.56 30.34 3.88
CA PHE A 302 -26.28 31.27 3.06
C PHE A 302 -26.35 32.61 3.81
N LEU A 303 -25.70 33.62 3.25
CA LEU A 303 -25.77 35.00 3.69
C LEU A 303 -26.53 35.80 2.65
N SER A 304 -27.43 36.67 3.07
CA SER A 304 -27.90 37.77 2.22
C SER A 304 -26.75 38.78 2.10
N SER A 305 -26.69 39.52 1.01
CA SER A 305 -25.65 40.53 0.76
C SER A 305 -25.56 41.62 1.85
N ALA A 306 -26.59 41.78 2.70
CA ALA A 306 -26.58 42.69 3.84
C ALA A 306 -25.91 42.08 5.10
N ASP A 307 -25.87 40.74 5.20
CA ASP A 307 -25.38 40.06 6.39
C ASP A 307 -23.85 39.81 6.32
N GLU A 308 -23.25 39.97 5.15
CA GLU A 308 -21.77 39.73 4.95
C GLU A 308 -20.88 40.68 5.76
N TYR A 309 -21.39 41.89 6.05
CA TYR A 309 -20.65 42.94 6.76
C TYR A 309 -20.84 42.96 8.29
N ASN A 310 -21.85 42.25 8.83
CA ASN A 310 -22.22 42.29 10.25
C ASN A 310 -22.42 40.91 10.85
N LEU A 311 -21.53 39.98 10.59
CA LEU A 311 -21.55 38.63 11.19
C LEU A 311 -21.34 38.75 12.71
N THR A 312 -22.39 38.50 13.48
CA THR A 312 -22.31 38.33 14.93
C THR A 312 -22.04 36.86 15.26
N GLN A 313 -21.53 36.58 16.45
CA GLN A 313 -21.27 35.21 16.95
C GLN A 313 -22.50 34.31 16.80
N ASN A 314 -23.69 34.85 17.00
CA ASN A 314 -24.98 34.14 16.90
C ASN A 314 -25.34 33.65 15.47
N GLN A 315 -24.68 34.20 14.45
CA GLN A 315 -24.84 33.76 13.05
C GLN A 315 -23.89 32.69 12.63
N ARG A 316 -22.80 32.45 13.38
CA ARG A 316 -21.88 31.34 13.11
C ARG A 316 -22.53 30.02 13.53
N ARG A 317 -21.98 28.92 12.98
CA ARG A 317 -22.40 27.57 13.33
C ARG A 317 -21.25 26.80 13.91
N GLU A 318 -21.57 25.91 14.80
CA GLU A 318 -20.62 24.95 15.36
C GLU A 318 -20.14 23.96 14.27
N SER A 319 -18.84 23.76 14.16
CA SER A 319 -18.21 22.85 13.20
C SER A 319 -16.98 22.14 13.78
N SER A 320 -16.90 22.05 15.09
CA SER A 320 -15.81 21.41 15.81
C SER A 320 -15.65 19.93 15.45
N MET A 321 -14.44 19.45 15.62
CA MET A 321 -14.10 18.03 15.45
C MET A 321 -14.26 17.32 16.81
N ALA A 322 -15.28 16.49 16.91
CA ALA A 322 -15.55 15.66 18.09
C ALA A 322 -15.41 14.18 17.78
N LEU A 323 -15.15 13.38 18.81
CA LEU A 323 -15.12 11.93 18.70
C LEU A 323 -16.52 11.38 18.40
N LYS A 324 -16.55 10.38 17.53
CA LYS A 324 -17.76 9.67 17.16
C LYS A 324 -18.12 8.61 18.19
N HIS A 325 -19.33 8.07 18.05
CA HIS A 325 -19.80 6.95 18.87
C HIS A 325 -18.81 5.76 18.83
N GLY A 326 -18.44 5.27 20.01
CA GLY A 326 -17.49 4.17 20.19
C GLY A 326 -16.01 4.54 20.02
N GLU A 327 -15.68 5.79 19.77
CA GLU A 327 -14.30 6.27 19.72
C GLU A 327 -13.84 6.78 21.08
N LYS A 328 -12.63 6.39 21.47
CA LYS A 328 -11.97 6.80 22.72
C LYS A 328 -10.45 6.77 22.52
N GLY A 329 -9.73 7.34 23.43
CA GLY A 329 -8.27 7.27 23.39
C GLY A 329 -7.59 8.32 24.24
N VAL A 330 -6.31 8.48 23.98
CA VAL A 330 -5.46 9.50 24.59
C VAL A 330 -4.87 10.36 23.49
N VAL A 331 -4.86 11.67 23.68
CA VAL A 331 -4.24 12.58 22.72
C VAL A 331 -2.72 12.38 22.77
N ASP A 332 -2.16 11.91 21.67
CA ASP A 332 -0.76 11.54 21.56
C ASP A 332 0.13 12.76 21.27
N PHE A 333 -0.21 13.51 20.23
CA PHE A 333 0.41 14.80 19.95
C PHE A 333 -0.45 15.65 19.04
N ILE A 334 -0.11 16.95 18.97
CA ILE A 334 -0.79 17.96 18.17
C ILE A 334 0.21 18.60 17.23
N PHE A 335 -0.20 18.79 15.99
CA PHE A 335 0.59 19.42 14.96
C PHE A 335 -0.15 20.63 14.39
N LEU A 336 0.52 21.78 14.43
CA LEU A 336 0.02 23.04 13.91
C LEU A 336 0.87 23.46 12.72
N THR A 337 0.24 23.70 11.57
CA THR A 337 0.91 24.12 10.35
C THR A 337 -0.04 24.91 9.45
N GLU A 338 0.44 25.25 8.29
CA GLU A 338 -0.36 25.84 7.21
C GLU A 338 -0.40 24.85 6.03
N ASN A 339 -1.55 24.80 5.35
CA ASN A 339 -1.68 24.04 4.11
C ASN A 339 -1.03 24.81 2.93
N ALA A 340 -1.03 24.20 1.73
CA ALA A 340 -0.47 24.82 0.53
C ALA A 340 -1.16 26.13 0.11
N GLU A 341 -2.37 26.39 0.59
CA GLU A 341 -3.16 27.61 0.34
C GLU A 341 -2.96 28.68 1.42
N GLY A 342 -2.13 28.40 2.45
CA GLY A 342 -1.87 29.29 3.56
C GLY A 342 -3.00 29.33 4.60
N ASN A 343 -3.83 28.29 4.68
CA ASN A 343 -4.83 28.15 5.72
C ASN A 343 -4.22 27.44 6.93
N LYS A 344 -4.60 27.86 8.14
CA LYS A 344 -4.19 27.18 9.38
C LYS A 344 -4.72 25.75 9.37
N LEU A 345 -3.83 24.78 9.55
CA LEU A 345 -4.11 23.35 9.59
C LEU A 345 -3.75 22.81 10.97
N VAL A 346 -4.70 22.17 11.63
CA VAL A 346 -4.54 21.53 12.93
C VAL A 346 -4.77 20.05 12.79
N GLN A 347 -3.82 19.26 13.28
CA GLN A 347 -3.91 17.81 13.34
C GLN A 347 -3.64 17.34 14.77
N ALA A 348 -4.57 16.61 15.34
CA ALA A 348 -4.41 15.93 16.62
C ALA A 348 -4.39 14.43 16.36
N ARG A 349 -3.38 13.72 16.88
CA ARG A 349 -3.33 12.27 16.80
C ARG A 349 -3.76 11.65 18.12
N LEU A 350 -4.71 10.74 18.04
CA LEU A 350 -5.16 9.93 19.17
C LEU A 350 -4.45 8.59 19.13
N ARG A 351 -4.17 8.02 20.29
CA ARG A 351 -3.72 6.64 20.45
C ARG A 351 -4.69 5.86 21.32
N GLU A 352 -4.99 4.66 20.91
CA GLU A 352 -5.79 3.71 21.66
C GLU A 352 -5.06 2.38 21.75
N GLN A 353 -4.94 1.82 22.95
CA GLN A 353 -4.44 0.46 23.10
C GLN A 353 -5.56 -0.53 22.86
N ARG A 354 -5.38 -1.41 21.86
CA ARG A 354 -6.34 -2.46 21.52
C ARG A 354 -5.89 -3.82 22.02
N ILE A 355 -6.78 -4.45 22.76
CA ILE A 355 -6.66 -5.83 23.22
C ILE A 355 -7.64 -6.64 22.38
N PRO A 356 -7.27 -7.82 21.85
CA PRO A 356 -8.18 -8.63 21.06
C PRO A 356 -9.51 -8.91 21.76
N GLU A 357 -10.59 -8.74 21.02
CA GLU A 357 -11.97 -8.88 21.48
C GLU A 357 -12.72 -9.91 20.63
N ILE A 358 -13.89 -10.34 21.09
CA ILE A 358 -14.78 -11.20 20.30
C ILE A 358 -15.22 -10.42 19.04
N GLY A 359 -14.98 -11.04 17.88
CA GLY A 359 -15.24 -10.43 16.58
C GLY A 359 -13.98 -10.01 15.83
N ASP A 360 -12.82 -9.95 16.50
CA ASP A 360 -11.55 -9.71 15.83
C ASP A 360 -11.17 -10.89 14.94
N LYS A 361 -10.62 -10.57 13.78
CA LYS A 361 -10.31 -11.54 12.74
C LYS A 361 -8.85 -11.94 12.75
N PHE A 362 -8.61 -13.24 12.78
CA PHE A 362 -7.29 -13.85 12.63
C PHE A 362 -7.16 -14.55 11.29
N THR A 363 -5.94 -14.71 10.83
CA THR A 363 -5.64 -15.43 9.59
C THR A 363 -4.26 -16.09 9.65
N SER A 364 -4.11 -17.20 8.95
CA SER A 364 -2.80 -17.76 8.62
C SER A 364 -2.29 -17.17 7.31
N ARG A 365 -1.01 -17.38 7.01
CA ARG A 365 -0.40 -16.97 5.72
C ARG A 365 -0.97 -17.74 4.53
N HIS A 366 -1.66 -18.86 4.75
CA HIS A 366 -2.28 -19.70 3.73
C HIS A 366 -3.70 -19.26 3.38
N GLY A 367 -4.17 -18.12 3.86
CA GLY A 367 -5.51 -17.61 3.58
C GLY A 367 -6.62 -18.23 4.43
N GLN A 368 -6.29 -19.02 5.44
CA GLN A 368 -7.26 -19.50 6.41
C GLN A 368 -7.56 -18.38 7.41
N LYS A 369 -8.74 -17.83 7.30
CA LYS A 369 -9.24 -16.70 8.13
C LYS A 369 -10.38 -17.17 9.04
N GLY A 370 -10.50 -16.56 10.21
CA GLY A 370 -11.56 -16.82 11.16
C GLY A 370 -11.68 -15.75 12.23
#